data_cd710945ea106e05708bd290c36c083e
#
_entry.id   cd710945ea106e05708bd290c36c083e
#
_cell.length_a   1.000
_cell.length_b   1.000
_cell.length_c   1.000
_cell.angle_alpha   90.00
_cell.angle_beta   90.00
_cell.angle_gamma   90.00
#
_symmetry.space_group_name_H-M   'P 1'
#
loop_
_entity.id
_entity.type
_entity.pdbx_description
1 polymer ?
#
loop_
_entity_poly.entity_id
_entity_poly.type
_entity_poly.pdbx_seq_one_letter_code
_entity_poly.pdbx_strand_id
1 'polypeptide(L)'
;MDIKYFDVEKVWEIHKEVLEVSGGLSGYKDKNGISQICDFMQNDLYYPGFVDKLEYLIFSIAKNHFFNDGNKRTSIATGTLFLSINGYNEKLDLYIEEMEYYIIELVENKLTREQFKEILKRYL
;
A
#
# COMPACT_ATOMS: atom_id res chain seq x y z
N MET A 1 -17.74 9.23 -7.24
CA MET A 1 -17.16 8.97 -5.93
C MET A 1 -15.96 9.89 -5.72
N ASP A 2 -15.97 10.66 -4.65
CA ASP A 2 -14.82 11.49 -4.29
C ASP A 2 -13.83 10.67 -3.49
N ILE A 3 -12.69 10.40 -4.09
CA ILE A 3 -11.64 9.61 -3.45
C ILE A 3 -10.90 10.48 -2.44
N LYS A 4 -10.75 9.97 -1.23
CA LYS A 4 -10.01 10.63 -0.16
C LYS A 4 -8.58 10.13 -0.13
N TYR A 5 -7.64 11.05 0.06
CA TYR A 5 -6.21 10.79 0.12
C TYR A 5 -5.66 11.15 1.50
N PHE A 6 -4.41 10.81 1.72
CA PHE A 6 -3.69 11.12 2.95
C PHE A 6 -2.33 11.73 2.59
N ASP A 7 -1.75 12.48 3.53
CA ASP A 7 -0.42 13.06 3.34
C ASP A 7 0.67 12.00 3.55
N VAL A 8 1.85 12.23 2.96
CA VAL A 8 2.98 11.31 3.08
C VAL A 8 3.40 11.08 4.52
N GLU A 9 3.19 12.04 5.42
CA GLU A 9 3.46 11.90 6.85
C GLU A 9 2.73 10.70 7.45
N LYS A 10 1.55 10.37 6.94
CA LYS A 10 0.81 9.18 7.39
C LYS A 10 1.55 7.89 7.06
N VAL A 11 2.20 7.83 5.91
CA VAL A 11 2.98 6.65 5.53
C VAL A 11 4.19 6.50 6.47
N TRP A 12 4.85 7.61 6.79
CA TRP A 12 5.97 7.59 7.72
C TRP A 12 5.56 7.16 9.12
N GLU A 13 4.41 7.64 9.61
CA GLU A 13 3.83 7.21 10.88
C GLU A 13 3.52 5.71 10.89
N ILE A 14 2.89 5.21 9.82
CA ILE A 14 2.56 3.80 9.67
C ILE A 14 3.83 2.94 9.71
N HIS A 15 4.86 3.34 8.99
CA HIS A 15 6.14 2.61 9.00
C HIS A 15 6.73 2.54 10.41
N LYS A 16 6.71 3.66 11.13
CA LYS A 16 7.19 3.70 12.51
C LYS A 16 6.42 2.74 13.39
N GLU A 17 5.09 2.72 13.29
CA GLU A 17 4.24 1.81 14.05
C GLU A 17 4.50 0.35 13.69
N VAL A 18 4.70 0.05 12.41
CA VAL A 18 5.05 -1.29 11.94
C VAL A 18 6.32 -1.79 12.61
N LEU A 19 7.36 -0.96 12.67
CA LEU A 19 8.63 -1.33 13.31
C LEU A 19 8.48 -1.49 14.83
N GLU A 20 7.64 -0.70 15.48
CA GLU A 20 7.38 -0.82 16.92
C GLU A 20 6.78 -2.19 17.28
N VAL A 21 5.94 -2.74 16.40
CA VAL A 21 5.27 -4.03 16.61
C VAL A 21 6.15 -5.20 16.18
N SER A 22 6.77 -5.11 15.02
CA SER A 22 7.46 -6.25 14.39
C SER A 22 8.99 -6.20 14.52
N GLY A 23 9.54 -5.08 14.97
CA GLY A 23 10.99 -4.86 14.98
C GLY A 23 11.51 -4.58 13.58
N GLY A 24 12.82 -4.45 13.47
CA GLY A 24 13.51 -4.19 12.21
C GLY A 24 14.32 -2.90 12.26
N LEU A 25 15.03 -2.61 11.17
CA LEU A 25 15.89 -1.45 11.05
C LEU A 25 15.07 -0.21 10.68
N SER A 26 15.25 0.86 11.44
CA SER A 26 14.64 2.15 11.13
C SER A 26 15.41 2.84 9.98
N GLY A 27 14.79 3.90 9.42
CA GLY A 27 15.42 4.76 8.44
C GLY A 27 14.90 4.52 7.01
N TYR A 28 15.33 5.41 6.14
CA TYR A 28 14.87 5.50 4.75
C TYR A 28 16.02 5.23 3.79
N LYS A 29 15.71 4.54 2.68
CA LYS A 29 16.59 4.51 1.50
C LYS A 29 16.19 5.61 0.52
N ASP A 30 14.88 5.91 0.43
CA ASP A 30 14.37 6.93 -0.47
C ASP A 30 13.11 7.58 0.10
N LYS A 31 13.29 8.59 0.92
CA LYS A 31 12.18 9.31 1.54
C LYS A 31 11.34 10.09 0.52
N ASN A 32 12.00 10.69 -0.48
CA ASN A 32 11.32 11.45 -1.51
C ASN A 32 10.47 10.57 -2.43
N GLY A 33 10.89 9.34 -2.67
CA GLY A 33 10.14 8.40 -3.49
C GLY A 33 8.75 8.14 -2.95
N ILE A 34 8.59 8.07 -1.62
CA ILE A 34 7.28 7.88 -0.98
C ILE A 34 6.38 9.09 -1.24
N SER A 35 6.92 10.31 -1.13
CA SER A 35 6.17 11.53 -1.44
C SER A 35 5.68 11.53 -2.88
N GLN A 36 6.52 11.11 -3.81
CA GLN A 36 6.17 11.00 -5.24
C GLN A 36 5.03 10.01 -5.47
N ILE A 37 5.04 8.86 -4.77
CA ILE A 37 3.98 7.86 -4.87
C ILE A 37 2.65 8.45 -4.39
N CYS A 38 2.64 9.13 -3.24
CA CYS A 38 1.45 9.74 -2.68
C CYS A 38 0.85 10.80 -3.60
N ASP A 39 1.70 11.59 -4.26
CA ASP A 39 1.25 12.60 -5.22
C ASP A 39 0.76 11.97 -6.51
N PHE A 40 1.54 11.05 -7.08
CA PHE A 40 1.26 10.48 -8.39
C PHE A 40 0.02 9.59 -8.42
N MET A 41 -0.31 8.91 -7.30
CA MET A 41 -1.51 8.08 -7.23
C MET A 41 -2.80 8.88 -7.44
N GLN A 42 -2.76 10.20 -7.24
CA GLN A 42 -3.90 11.08 -7.42
C GLN A 42 -4.19 11.40 -8.89
N ASN A 43 -3.32 11.00 -9.79
CA ASN A 43 -3.46 11.25 -11.22
C ASN A 43 -4.53 10.34 -11.83
N ASP A 44 -5.69 10.91 -12.18
CA ASP A 44 -6.83 10.16 -12.71
C ASP A 44 -6.62 9.67 -14.14
N LEU A 45 -5.64 10.22 -14.85
CA LEU A 45 -5.31 9.75 -16.21
C LEU A 45 -4.60 8.40 -16.17
N TYR A 46 -3.62 8.24 -15.28
CA TYR A 46 -2.87 6.99 -15.13
C TYR A 46 -3.56 5.98 -14.21
N TYR A 47 -4.27 6.47 -13.20
CA TYR A 47 -4.95 5.64 -12.21
C TYR A 47 -6.41 6.10 -12.09
N PRO A 48 -7.26 5.75 -13.08
CA PRO A 48 -8.61 6.32 -13.18
C PRO A 48 -9.58 5.86 -12.10
N GLY A 49 -9.44 4.65 -11.59
CA GLY A 49 -10.34 4.10 -10.59
C GLY A 49 -9.68 3.89 -9.24
N PHE A 50 -10.50 3.63 -8.22
CA PHE A 50 -10.00 3.40 -6.86
C PHE A 50 -9.04 2.21 -6.81
N VAL A 51 -9.40 1.09 -7.46
CA VAL A 51 -8.56 -0.12 -7.44
C VAL A 51 -7.22 0.12 -8.13
N ASP A 52 -7.19 0.96 -9.16
CA ASP A 52 -5.93 1.32 -9.85
C ASP A 52 -4.99 2.05 -8.89
N LYS A 53 -5.54 2.98 -8.12
CA LYS A 53 -4.78 3.76 -7.13
C LYS A 53 -4.31 2.89 -5.97
N LEU A 54 -5.18 2.01 -5.49
CA LEU A 54 -4.86 1.08 -4.40
C LEU A 54 -3.74 0.12 -4.82
N GLU A 55 -3.83 -0.45 -6.00
CA GLU A 55 -2.81 -1.35 -6.53
C GLU A 55 -1.46 -0.64 -6.66
N TYR A 56 -1.47 0.56 -7.26
CA TYR A 56 -0.25 1.35 -7.44
C TYR A 56 0.42 1.67 -6.09
N LEU A 57 -0.36 2.09 -5.12
CA LEU A 57 0.13 2.43 -3.78
C LEU A 57 0.80 1.22 -3.10
N ILE A 58 0.10 0.11 -3.06
CA ILE A 58 0.58 -1.10 -2.38
C ILE A 58 1.82 -1.67 -3.10
N PHE A 59 1.74 -1.82 -4.42
CA PHE A 59 2.84 -2.35 -5.22
C PHE A 59 4.09 -1.51 -5.07
N SER A 60 3.94 -0.19 -5.17
CA SER A 60 5.09 0.73 -5.13
C SER A 60 5.82 0.67 -3.79
N ILE A 61 5.08 0.65 -2.68
CA ILE A 61 5.70 0.59 -1.35
C ILE A 61 6.34 -0.78 -1.12
N ALA A 62 5.69 -1.86 -1.54
CA ALA A 62 6.20 -3.22 -1.33
C ALA A 62 7.46 -3.50 -2.16
N LYS A 63 7.52 -2.98 -3.38
CA LYS A 63 8.56 -3.35 -4.37
C LYS A 63 9.80 -2.46 -4.34
N ASN A 64 9.66 -1.18 -4.05
CA ASN A 64 10.73 -0.20 -4.27
C ASN A 64 11.70 0.02 -3.12
N HIS A 65 11.51 -0.67 -1.99
CA HIS A 65 12.44 -0.59 -0.85
C HIS A 65 12.74 0.85 -0.39
N PHE A 66 11.69 1.66 -0.19
CA PHE A 66 11.86 3.06 0.27
C PHE A 66 12.41 3.15 1.69
N PHE A 67 12.13 2.13 2.50
CA PHE A 67 12.63 2.02 3.88
C PHE A 67 13.73 0.97 3.96
N ASN A 68 14.54 1.06 5.01
CA ASN A 68 15.55 0.04 5.27
C ASN A 68 14.92 -1.32 5.59
N ASP A 69 13.76 -1.32 6.22
CA ASP A 69 13.06 -2.54 6.62
C ASP A 69 11.55 -2.27 6.72
N GLY A 70 10.75 -3.33 6.74
CA GLY A 70 9.30 -3.23 6.95
C GLY A 70 8.49 -2.78 5.74
N ASN A 71 9.03 -2.85 4.54
CA ASN A 71 8.36 -2.35 3.32
C ASN A 71 7.06 -3.11 3.03
N LYS A 72 7.05 -4.44 3.09
CA LYS A 72 5.86 -5.23 2.79
C LYS A 72 4.74 -4.95 3.80
N ARG A 73 5.05 -4.94 5.09
CA ARG A 73 4.07 -4.65 6.15
C ARG A 73 3.54 -3.23 6.04
N THR A 74 4.40 -2.27 5.74
CA THR A 74 4.00 -0.89 5.53
C THR A 74 3.07 -0.76 4.33
N SER A 75 3.31 -1.51 3.26
CA SER A 75 2.43 -1.51 2.08
C SER A 75 1.02 -2.00 2.43
N ILE A 76 0.93 -3.07 3.22
CA ILE A 76 -0.37 -3.62 3.67
C ILE A 76 -1.09 -2.60 4.56
N ALA A 77 -0.41 -2.04 5.53
CA ALA A 77 -0.99 -1.08 6.47
C ALA A 77 -1.42 0.22 5.78
N THR A 78 -0.64 0.69 4.80
CA THR A 78 -1.00 1.88 4.02
C THR A 78 -2.24 1.62 3.16
N GLY A 79 -2.34 0.44 2.55
CA GLY A 79 -3.54 0.01 1.84
C GLY A 79 -4.75 -0.06 2.77
N THR A 80 -4.57 -0.53 3.99
CA THR A 80 -5.61 -0.54 5.02
C THR A 80 -6.16 0.85 5.28
N LEU A 81 -5.27 1.83 5.45
CA LEU A 81 -5.66 3.22 5.64
C LEU A 81 -6.47 3.74 4.45
N PHE A 82 -5.97 3.51 3.23
CA PHE A 82 -6.63 3.99 2.02
C PHE A 82 -8.02 3.38 1.84
N LEU A 83 -8.16 2.09 2.09
CA LEU A 83 -9.47 1.42 2.07
C LEU A 83 -10.40 2.03 3.12
N SER A 84 -9.92 2.18 4.35
CA SER A 84 -10.73 2.62 5.48
C SER A 84 -11.27 4.04 5.29
N ILE A 85 -10.42 5.00 4.90
CA ILE A 85 -10.84 6.39 4.74
C ILE A 85 -11.81 6.57 3.55
N ASN A 86 -11.83 5.60 2.64
CA ASN A 86 -12.75 5.60 1.51
C ASN A 86 -14.00 4.73 1.73
N GLY A 87 -14.22 4.28 2.96
CA GLY A 87 -15.44 3.58 3.34
C GLY A 87 -15.44 2.06 3.12
N TYR A 88 -14.33 1.49 2.70
CA TYR A 88 -14.22 0.04 2.48
C TYR A 88 -13.76 -0.67 3.76
N ASN A 89 -14.64 -0.73 4.75
CA ASN A 89 -14.32 -1.28 6.07
C ASN A 89 -14.85 -2.71 6.28
N GLU A 90 -15.83 -3.13 5.50
CA GLU A 90 -16.52 -4.40 5.70
C GLU A 90 -15.62 -5.62 5.57
N LYS A 91 -14.69 -5.61 4.62
CA LYS A 91 -13.79 -6.73 4.32
C LYS A 91 -12.34 -6.44 4.73
N LEU A 92 -12.14 -5.45 5.58
CA LEU A 92 -10.81 -4.98 5.94
C LEU A 92 -10.01 -6.04 6.70
N ASP A 93 -10.65 -6.77 7.62
CA ASP A 93 -10.00 -7.85 8.37
C ASP A 93 -9.53 -8.96 7.43
N LEU A 94 -10.35 -9.32 6.45
CA LEU A 94 -10.00 -10.32 5.45
C LEU A 94 -8.83 -9.85 4.59
N TYR A 95 -8.85 -8.57 4.18
CA TYR A 95 -7.75 -7.96 3.45
C TYR A 95 -6.43 -8.09 4.22
N ILE A 96 -6.42 -7.67 5.49
CA ILE A 96 -5.22 -7.71 6.33
C ILE A 96 -4.70 -9.14 6.46
N GLU A 97 -5.59 -10.10 6.68
CA GLU A 97 -5.22 -11.50 6.83
C GLU A 97 -4.60 -12.10 5.57
N GLU A 98 -5.17 -11.79 4.39
CA GLU A 98 -4.77 -12.42 3.14
C GLU A 98 -3.62 -11.71 2.42
N MET A 99 -3.43 -10.42 2.68
CA MET A 99 -2.44 -9.62 1.93
C MET A 99 -1.00 -10.05 2.15
N GLU A 100 -0.66 -10.58 3.29
CA GLU A 100 0.71 -11.06 3.54
C GLU A 100 1.14 -12.08 2.49
N TYR A 101 0.26 -13.02 2.18
CA TYR A 101 0.50 -14.03 1.14
C TYR A 101 0.62 -13.38 -0.25
N TYR A 102 -0.34 -12.54 -0.62
CA TYR A 102 -0.36 -11.96 -1.97
C TYR A 102 0.79 -10.98 -2.22
N ILE A 103 1.21 -10.23 -1.21
CA ILE A 103 2.34 -9.32 -1.34
C ILE A 103 3.64 -10.09 -1.59
N ILE A 104 3.85 -11.20 -0.92
CA ILE A 104 5.02 -12.05 -1.15
C ILE A 104 5.01 -12.57 -2.60
N GLU A 105 3.88 -13.09 -3.06
CA GLU A 105 3.73 -13.55 -4.45
C GLU A 105 4.00 -12.44 -5.46
N LEU A 106 3.53 -11.23 -5.16
CA LEU A 106 3.70 -10.06 -6.02
C LEU A 106 5.17 -9.66 -6.14
N VAL A 107 5.87 -9.53 -5.01
CA VAL A 107 7.28 -9.09 -5.03
C VAL A 107 8.23 -10.15 -5.58
N GLU A 108 7.85 -11.42 -5.51
CA GLU A 108 8.60 -12.54 -6.09
C GLU A 108 8.27 -12.78 -7.56
N ASN A 109 7.45 -11.94 -8.17
CA ASN A 109 7.02 -12.00 -9.57
C ASN A 109 6.23 -13.27 -9.92
N LYS A 110 5.57 -13.88 -8.94
CA LYS A 110 4.67 -15.03 -9.14
C LYS A 110 3.24 -14.58 -9.43
N LEU A 111 2.97 -13.30 -9.24
CA LEU A 111 1.67 -12.68 -9.46
C LEU A 111 1.92 -11.40 -10.26
N THR A 112 1.18 -11.22 -11.36
CA THR A 112 1.27 -9.98 -12.14
C THR A 112 0.49 -8.87 -11.46
N ARG A 113 0.79 -7.62 -11.80
CA ARG A 113 0.06 -6.45 -11.28
C ARG A 113 -1.42 -6.51 -11.67
N GLU A 114 -1.74 -6.99 -12.88
CA GLU A 114 -3.13 -7.14 -13.31
C GLU A 114 -3.87 -8.20 -12.49
N GLN A 115 -3.22 -9.31 -12.21
CA GLN A 115 -3.79 -10.34 -11.33
C GLN A 115 -4.00 -9.81 -9.92
N PHE A 116 -3.04 -9.04 -9.42
CA PHE A 116 -3.14 -8.43 -8.09
C PHE A 116 -4.31 -7.45 -8.02
N LYS A 117 -4.49 -6.64 -9.07
CA LYS A 117 -5.63 -5.72 -9.15
C LYS A 117 -6.96 -6.48 -9.07
N GLU A 118 -7.09 -7.60 -9.78
CA GLU A 118 -8.30 -8.42 -9.72
C GLU A 118 -8.55 -8.99 -8.31
N ILE A 119 -7.47 -9.37 -7.61
CA ILE A 119 -7.56 -9.82 -6.22
C ILE A 119 -8.07 -8.68 -5.32
N LEU A 120 -7.54 -7.48 -5.48
CA LEU A 120 -7.93 -6.32 -4.66
C LEU A 120 -9.41 -5.98 -4.78
N LYS A 121 -10.03 -6.23 -5.93
CA LYS A 121 -11.46 -6.00 -6.13
C LYS A 121 -12.34 -6.79 -5.16
N ARG A 122 -11.82 -7.89 -4.62
CA ARG A 122 -12.57 -8.75 -3.68
C ARG A 122 -12.85 -8.06 -2.35
N TYR A 123 -12.10 -7.03 -2.02
CA TYR A 123 -12.20 -6.33 -0.73
C TYR A 123 -12.98 -5.01 -0.81
N LEU A 124 -13.48 -4.68 -1.97
CA LEU A 124 -14.24 -3.45 -2.20
C LEU A 124 -15.73 -3.62 -1.99
#